data_830c275b00b685f2234cf3f5d206560a
#
_entry.id   830c275b00b685f2234cf3f5d206560a
#
_cell.length_a   1.000
_cell.length_b   1.000
_cell.length_c   1.000
_cell.angle_alpha   90.00
_cell.angle_beta   90.00
_cell.angle_gamma   90.00
#
_symmetry.space_group_name_H-M   'P 1'
#
loop_
_entity.id
_entity.type
_entity.pdbx_description
1 polymer ?
#
loop_
_entity_poly.entity_id
_entity_poly.type
_entity_poly.pdbx_seq_one_letter_code
_entity_poly.pdbx_strand_id
1 'polypeptide(L)'
;FKTRTGSRTFETAAQLKKLNVDPIEAENMLKESFEDFYIKTNILKYAKVYKGNMIISAVDDVNVISRTLMSQSADAMLNIKGIEAGFVIAKTSDDSVAISARSKGVINVQSLMERMQGGGHFTAAALQREHMSVHELREELVKTIDEYLKEEEDQHEGNIDK
;
A
#
# COMPACT_ATOMS: atom_id res chain seq x y z
N PHE A 1 -7.58 2.55 16.72
CA PHE A 1 -6.54 1.59 17.11
C PHE A 1 -6.44 0.49 16.05
N LYS A 2 -5.22 0.10 15.67
CA LYS A 2 -4.97 -0.97 14.69
C LYS A 2 -4.77 -2.31 15.40
N THR A 3 -4.91 -3.42 14.69
CA THR A 3 -4.81 -4.80 15.21
C THR A 3 -3.50 -5.11 15.96
N ARG A 4 -2.41 -4.38 15.69
CA ARG A 4 -1.12 -4.51 16.37
C ARG A 4 -0.94 -3.57 17.58
N THR A 5 -2.01 -2.89 18.03
CA THR A 5 -1.94 -1.99 19.19
C THR A 5 -1.77 -2.81 20.46
N GLY A 6 -0.64 -2.65 21.14
CA GLY A 6 -0.34 -3.35 22.39
C GLY A 6 -1.05 -2.74 23.60
N SER A 7 -1.14 -3.48 24.71
CA SER A 7 -1.78 -3.05 25.97
C SER A 7 -1.26 -1.70 26.48
N ARG A 8 0.06 -1.47 26.39
CA ARG A 8 0.68 -0.20 26.81
C ARG A 8 0.09 1.03 26.12
N THR A 9 -0.32 0.92 24.86
CA THR A 9 -0.97 2.03 24.14
C THR A 9 -2.32 2.37 24.74
N PHE A 10 -3.10 1.35 25.13
CA PHE A 10 -4.39 1.56 25.79
C PHE A 10 -4.20 2.13 27.20
N GLU A 11 -3.22 1.67 27.96
CA GLU A 11 -2.87 2.20 29.28
C GLU A 11 -2.47 3.68 29.16
N THR A 12 -1.60 4.02 28.19
CA THR A 12 -1.20 5.41 27.93
C THR A 12 -2.39 6.28 27.53
N ALA A 13 -3.27 5.80 26.67
CA ALA A 13 -4.49 6.52 26.29
C ALA A 13 -5.41 6.78 27.51
N ALA A 14 -5.54 5.78 28.39
CA ALA A 14 -6.31 5.95 29.63
C ALA A 14 -5.67 6.97 30.57
N GLN A 15 -4.34 7.01 30.69
CA GLN A 15 -3.64 8.02 31.48
C GLN A 15 -3.82 9.43 30.91
N LEU A 16 -3.66 9.58 29.58
CA LEU A 16 -3.88 10.86 28.90
C LEU A 16 -5.31 11.38 29.14
N LYS A 17 -6.30 10.49 29.09
CA LYS A 17 -7.69 10.86 29.40
C LYS A 17 -7.88 11.31 30.85
N LYS A 18 -7.20 10.68 31.83
CA LYS A 18 -7.19 11.11 33.25
C LYS A 18 -6.56 12.49 33.43
N LEU A 19 -5.60 12.86 32.58
CA LEU A 19 -4.96 14.17 32.52
C LEU A 19 -5.80 15.23 31.78
N ASN A 20 -7.07 14.91 31.46
CA ASN A 20 -8.00 15.75 30.72
C ASN A 20 -7.53 16.14 29.30
N VAL A 21 -6.72 15.31 28.66
CA VAL A 21 -6.44 15.48 27.21
C VAL A 21 -7.75 15.31 26.44
N ASP A 22 -8.08 16.32 25.63
CA ASP A 22 -9.29 16.28 24.81
C ASP A 22 -9.09 15.39 23.58
N PRO A 23 -9.83 14.27 23.46
CA PRO A 23 -9.73 13.42 22.27
C PRO A 23 -10.19 14.12 20.99
N ILE A 24 -11.05 15.14 21.07
CA ILE A 24 -11.51 15.91 19.90
C ILE A 24 -10.36 16.75 19.34
N GLU A 25 -9.53 17.36 20.20
CA GLU A 25 -8.34 18.08 19.74
C GLU A 25 -7.35 17.12 19.06
N ALA A 26 -7.11 15.96 19.67
CA ALA A 26 -6.25 14.93 19.07
C ALA A 26 -6.78 14.44 17.71
N GLU A 27 -8.09 14.24 17.58
CA GLU A 27 -8.74 13.87 16.31
C GLU A 27 -8.60 14.99 15.27
N ASN A 28 -8.77 16.26 15.67
CA ASN A 28 -8.61 17.41 14.77
C ASN A 28 -7.20 17.51 14.20
N MET A 29 -6.17 17.14 14.97
CA MET A 29 -4.78 17.10 14.50
C MET A 29 -4.52 16.02 13.43
N LEU A 30 -5.39 15.01 13.34
CA LEU A 30 -5.30 13.91 12.37
C LEU A 30 -6.16 14.13 11.13
N LYS A 31 -6.94 15.23 11.09
CA LYS A 31 -7.75 15.55 9.91
C LYS A 31 -6.89 15.89 8.72
N GLU A 32 -7.30 15.40 7.59
CA GLU A 32 -6.68 15.71 6.31
C GLU A 32 -7.34 16.91 5.61
N SER A 33 -6.63 17.49 4.65
CA SER A 33 -7.20 18.53 3.80
C SER A 33 -8.23 17.96 2.82
N PHE A 34 -9.13 18.80 2.32
CA PHE A 34 -10.06 18.39 1.26
C PHE A 34 -9.32 17.96 0.00
N GLU A 35 -8.21 18.61 -0.32
CA GLU A 35 -7.37 18.31 -1.46
C GLU A 35 -6.77 16.90 -1.37
N ASP A 36 -6.18 16.56 -0.22
CA ASP A 36 -5.63 15.22 0.03
C ASP A 36 -6.71 14.13 -0.03
N PHE A 37 -7.87 14.41 0.55
CA PHE A 37 -9.03 13.53 0.47
C PHE A 37 -9.47 13.30 -0.97
N TYR A 38 -9.54 14.36 -1.78
CA TYR A 38 -9.93 14.29 -3.19
C TYR A 38 -8.92 13.46 -4.00
N ILE A 39 -7.60 13.70 -3.80
CA ILE A 39 -6.54 12.93 -4.47
C ILE A 39 -6.63 11.44 -4.11
N LYS A 40 -6.80 11.10 -2.83
CA LYS A 40 -6.95 9.70 -2.39
C LYS A 40 -8.20 9.05 -2.98
N THR A 41 -9.31 9.78 -3.04
CA THR A 41 -10.53 9.29 -3.68
C THR A 41 -10.31 9.02 -5.16
N ASN A 42 -9.58 9.89 -5.86
CA ASN A 42 -9.23 9.69 -7.26
C ASN A 42 -8.33 8.47 -7.45
N ILE A 43 -7.34 8.26 -6.59
CA ILE A 43 -6.51 7.04 -6.61
C ILE A 43 -7.41 5.79 -6.49
N LEU A 44 -8.34 5.76 -5.52
CA LEU A 44 -9.23 4.63 -5.29
C LEU A 44 -10.19 4.37 -6.45
N LYS A 45 -10.57 5.38 -7.21
CA LYS A 45 -11.39 5.26 -8.42
C LYS A 45 -10.76 4.38 -9.49
N TYR A 46 -9.42 4.42 -9.62
CA TYR A 46 -8.67 3.60 -10.58
C TYR A 46 -8.32 2.21 -10.04
N ALA A 47 -8.69 1.90 -8.80
CA ALA A 47 -8.39 0.64 -8.16
C ALA A 47 -9.15 -0.53 -8.80
N LYS A 48 -8.44 -1.61 -9.13
CA LYS A 48 -8.99 -2.85 -9.69
C LYS A 48 -8.49 -4.04 -8.88
N VAL A 49 -9.41 -4.96 -8.58
CA VAL A 49 -9.04 -6.22 -7.94
C VAL A 49 -8.23 -7.08 -8.92
N TYR A 50 -7.15 -7.66 -8.43
CA TYR A 50 -6.26 -8.56 -9.15
C TYR A 50 -6.08 -9.86 -8.37
N LYS A 51 -6.17 -11.03 -9.06
CA LYS A 51 -6.07 -12.37 -8.46
C LYS A 51 -6.98 -12.60 -7.23
N GLY A 52 -8.05 -11.82 -7.09
CA GLY A 52 -9.07 -11.97 -6.04
C GLY A 52 -8.71 -11.36 -4.68
N ASN A 53 -7.43 -11.25 -4.33
CA ASN A 53 -6.97 -10.79 -3.01
C ASN A 53 -5.99 -9.60 -3.05
N MET A 54 -5.71 -9.05 -4.21
CA MET A 54 -4.87 -7.87 -4.39
C MET A 54 -5.64 -6.74 -5.06
N ILE A 55 -5.25 -5.50 -4.82
CA ILE A 55 -5.77 -4.32 -5.53
C ILE A 55 -4.61 -3.55 -6.14
N ILE A 56 -4.74 -3.22 -7.41
CA ILE A 56 -3.80 -2.36 -8.13
C ILE A 56 -4.55 -1.11 -8.60
N SER A 57 -4.06 0.06 -8.21
CA SER A 57 -4.50 1.35 -8.73
C SER A 57 -3.35 1.96 -9.53
N ALA A 58 -3.58 2.17 -10.82
CA ALA A 58 -2.64 2.84 -11.72
C ALA A 58 -3.27 4.16 -12.18
N VAL A 59 -2.75 5.27 -11.66
CA VAL A 59 -3.27 6.61 -11.92
C VAL A 59 -2.43 7.26 -12.99
N ASP A 60 -2.92 7.23 -14.21
CA ASP A 60 -2.31 7.92 -15.36
C ASP A 60 -2.97 9.29 -15.57
N ASP A 61 -2.92 10.10 -14.51
CA ASP A 61 -3.36 11.50 -14.54
C ASP A 61 -2.15 12.42 -14.73
N VAL A 62 -2.38 13.62 -15.23
CA VAL A 62 -1.34 14.64 -15.42
C VAL A 62 -0.77 15.15 -14.08
N ASN A 63 -1.45 14.88 -12.97
CA ASN A 63 -1.06 15.37 -11.66
C ASN A 63 0.01 14.50 -11.00
N VAL A 64 1.02 15.15 -10.45
CA VAL A 64 2.03 14.51 -9.58
C VAL A 64 1.39 14.18 -8.22
N ILE A 65 1.55 12.95 -7.78
CA ILE A 65 1.01 12.47 -6.50
C ILE A 65 2.15 12.24 -5.51
N SER A 66 2.01 12.78 -4.30
CA SER A 66 3.02 12.58 -3.26
C SER A 66 3.08 11.12 -2.82
N ARG A 67 4.29 10.65 -2.49
CA ARG A 67 4.50 9.27 -1.97
C ARG A 67 3.69 9.00 -0.70
N THR A 68 3.46 10.03 0.10
CA THR A 68 2.63 9.93 1.31
C THR A 68 1.19 9.57 0.97
N LEU A 69 0.57 10.26 0.01
CA LEU A 69 -0.80 9.99 -0.42
C LEU A 69 -0.93 8.62 -1.11
N MET A 70 0.07 8.24 -1.93
CA MET A 70 0.13 6.89 -2.51
C MET A 70 0.14 5.81 -1.42
N SER A 71 0.99 6.00 -0.41
CA SER A 71 1.14 5.10 0.74
C SER A 71 -0.15 4.96 1.54
N GLN A 72 -0.77 6.09 1.89
CA GLN A 72 -2.04 6.13 2.62
C GLN A 72 -3.18 5.48 1.83
N SER A 73 -3.20 5.66 0.51
CA SER A 73 -4.18 5.02 -0.37
C SER A 73 -3.98 3.52 -0.45
N ALA A 74 -2.74 3.03 -0.55
CA ALA A 74 -2.44 1.61 -0.50
C ALA A 74 -2.83 0.98 0.86
N ASP A 75 -2.57 1.69 1.98
CA ASP A 75 -3.04 1.28 3.30
C ASP A 75 -4.57 1.24 3.40
N ALA A 76 -5.27 2.21 2.79
CA ALA A 76 -6.73 2.24 2.78
C ALA A 76 -7.34 1.03 2.04
N MET A 77 -6.71 0.56 0.97
CA MET A 77 -7.14 -0.64 0.23
C MET A 77 -7.12 -1.90 1.10
N LEU A 78 -6.22 -1.98 2.07
CA LEU A 78 -6.15 -3.12 2.99
C LEU A 78 -7.35 -3.22 3.93
N ASN A 79 -8.15 -2.16 4.09
CA ASN A 79 -9.38 -2.20 4.87
C ASN A 79 -10.55 -2.89 4.13
N ILE A 80 -10.37 -3.20 2.85
CA ILE A 80 -11.38 -3.91 2.05
C ILE A 80 -11.33 -5.40 2.42
N LYS A 81 -12.51 -6.00 2.61
CA LYS A 81 -12.64 -7.42 2.96
C LYS A 81 -12.06 -8.30 1.84
N GLY A 82 -11.22 -9.26 2.21
CA GLY A 82 -10.60 -10.20 1.28
C GLY A 82 -9.35 -9.66 0.58
N ILE A 83 -8.96 -8.41 0.79
CA ILE A 83 -7.74 -7.85 0.22
C ILE A 83 -6.57 -8.03 1.17
N GLU A 84 -5.48 -8.60 0.65
CA GLU A 84 -4.23 -8.91 1.35
C GLU A 84 -3.08 -7.99 0.95
N ALA A 85 -3.10 -7.44 -0.28
CA ALA A 85 -2.12 -6.46 -0.72
C ALA A 85 -2.74 -5.36 -1.59
N GLY A 86 -2.19 -4.14 -1.47
CA GLY A 86 -2.57 -2.96 -2.25
C GLY A 86 -1.36 -2.30 -2.88
N PHE A 87 -1.48 -1.95 -4.16
CA PHE A 87 -0.46 -1.30 -4.95
C PHE A 87 -1.00 -0.02 -5.57
N VAL A 88 -0.30 1.08 -5.39
CA VAL A 88 -0.62 2.37 -6.03
C VAL A 88 0.54 2.76 -6.92
N ILE A 89 0.23 3.01 -8.18
CA ILE A 89 1.18 3.44 -9.21
C ILE A 89 0.76 4.83 -9.68
N ALA A 90 1.67 5.79 -9.63
CA ALA A 90 1.40 7.15 -10.08
C ALA A 90 2.69 7.91 -10.41
N LYS A 91 2.55 9.03 -11.12
CA LYS A 91 3.65 9.99 -11.33
C LYS A 91 4.00 10.67 -10.01
N THR A 92 5.30 10.77 -9.71
CA THR A 92 5.85 11.47 -8.52
C THR A 92 6.65 12.72 -8.91
N SER A 93 6.94 12.89 -10.19
CA SER A 93 7.45 14.08 -10.86
C SER A 93 7.17 13.98 -12.35
N ASP A 94 7.55 14.99 -13.14
CA ASP A 94 7.35 15.00 -14.60
C ASP A 94 8.02 13.78 -15.28
N ASP A 95 9.19 13.37 -14.79
CA ASP A 95 10.00 12.30 -15.36
C ASP A 95 9.99 11.00 -14.55
N SER A 96 9.25 10.95 -13.43
CA SER A 96 9.32 9.80 -12.52
C SER A 96 7.94 9.23 -12.21
N VAL A 97 7.87 7.90 -12.22
CA VAL A 97 6.72 7.12 -11.73
C VAL A 97 7.16 6.25 -10.55
N ALA A 98 6.24 5.96 -9.64
CA ALA A 98 6.53 5.13 -8.49
C ALA A 98 5.43 4.12 -8.20
N ILE A 99 5.80 3.05 -7.46
CA ILE A 99 4.87 2.14 -6.82
C ILE A 99 4.98 2.31 -5.31
N SER A 100 3.84 2.40 -4.64
CA SER A 100 3.72 2.18 -3.20
C SER A 100 2.95 0.89 -2.95
N ALA A 101 3.57 -0.06 -2.28
CA ALA A 101 3.03 -1.38 -1.99
C ALA A 101 2.82 -1.58 -0.49
N ARG A 102 1.68 -2.15 -0.12
CA ARG A 102 1.31 -2.50 1.26
C ARG A 102 0.69 -3.89 1.31
N SER A 103 0.94 -4.64 2.39
CA SER A 103 0.28 -5.93 2.62
C SER A 103 -0.07 -6.16 4.09
N LYS A 104 -0.97 -7.12 4.33
CA LYS A 104 -1.31 -7.61 5.67
C LYS A 104 -0.32 -8.67 6.19
N GLY A 105 0.63 -9.11 5.37
CA GLY A 105 1.66 -10.08 5.72
C GLY A 105 1.46 -11.47 5.08
N VAL A 106 0.44 -11.66 4.26
CA VAL A 106 0.28 -12.88 3.42
C VAL A 106 1.16 -12.78 2.17
N ILE A 107 1.22 -11.61 1.57
CA ILE A 107 2.02 -11.34 0.38
C ILE A 107 3.27 -10.56 0.78
N ASN A 108 4.45 -11.04 0.42
CA ASN A 108 5.73 -10.37 0.65
C ASN A 108 5.95 -9.28 -0.40
N VAL A 109 5.49 -8.05 -0.10
CA VAL A 109 5.66 -6.92 -1.02
C VAL A 109 7.11 -6.45 -1.14
N GLN A 110 7.96 -6.75 -0.15
CA GLN A 110 9.41 -6.49 -0.24
C GLN A 110 10.00 -7.31 -1.39
N SER A 111 9.77 -8.62 -1.40
CA SER A 111 10.28 -9.51 -2.46
C SER A 111 9.82 -9.09 -3.85
N LEU A 112 8.54 -8.67 -4.00
CA LEU A 112 8.02 -8.16 -5.26
C LEU A 112 8.77 -6.90 -5.72
N MET A 113 8.96 -5.93 -4.81
CA MET A 113 9.65 -4.68 -5.17
C MET A 113 11.13 -4.89 -5.42
N GLU A 114 11.81 -5.79 -4.69
CA GLU A 114 13.22 -6.13 -4.91
C GLU A 114 13.46 -6.77 -6.28
N ARG A 115 12.55 -7.63 -6.76
CA ARG A 115 12.59 -8.19 -8.14
C ARG A 115 12.52 -7.10 -9.20
N MET A 116 11.83 -6.02 -8.88
CA MET A 116 11.71 -4.82 -9.71
C MET A 116 12.76 -3.75 -9.34
N GLN A 117 13.86 -4.08 -8.66
CA GLN A 117 14.91 -3.16 -8.20
C GLN A 117 14.42 -2.02 -7.29
N GLY A 118 13.36 -2.25 -6.56
CA GLY A 118 12.88 -1.41 -5.47
C GLY A 118 13.36 -1.94 -4.12
N GLY A 119 12.60 -1.67 -3.05
CA GLY A 119 12.92 -2.18 -1.72
C GLY A 119 11.91 -1.78 -0.68
N GLY A 120 12.18 -2.19 0.56
CA GLY A 120 11.32 -1.90 1.70
C GLY A 120 11.36 -2.98 2.77
N HIS A 121 10.21 -3.24 3.34
CA HIS A 121 9.98 -4.28 4.35
C HIS A 121 8.89 -5.23 3.88
N PHE A 122 8.74 -6.36 4.56
CA PHE A 122 7.80 -7.43 4.22
C PHE A 122 6.38 -6.94 3.91
N THR A 123 5.87 -5.98 4.68
CA THR A 123 4.50 -5.45 4.56
C THR A 123 4.39 -4.05 3.96
N ALA A 124 5.52 -3.40 3.68
CA ALA A 124 5.56 -2.03 3.16
C ALA A 124 6.80 -1.83 2.30
N ALA A 125 6.64 -1.69 1.01
CA ALA A 125 7.73 -1.54 0.06
C ALA A 125 7.37 -0.54 -1.05
N ALA A 126 8.38 -0.08 -1.78
CA ALA A 126 8.19 0.90 -2.85
C ALA A 126 9.30 0.78 -3.89
N LEU A 127 9.04 1.34 -5.06
CA LEU A 127 10.07 1.61 -6.07
C LEU A 127 9.77 2.92 -6.80
N GLN A 128 10.79 3.43 -7.48
CA GLN A 128 10.67 4.55 -8.41
C GLN A 128 11.42 4.23 -9.69
N ARG A 129 10.88 4.69 -10.81
CA ARG A 129 11.48 4.62 -12.15
C ARG A 129 11.47 6.00 -12.79
N GLU A 130 12.52 6.27 -13.56
CA GLU A 130 12.60 7.45 -14.41
C GLU A 130 12.32 7.05 -15.86
N HIS A 131 11.77 7.98 -16.64
CA HIS A 131 11.51 7.82 -18.07
C HIS A 131 10.64 6.59 -18.41
N MET A 132 9.70 6.24 -17.53
CA MET A 132 8.74 5.16 -17.71
C MET A 132 7.32 5.68 -17.52
N SER A 133 6.35 5.13 -18.23
CA SER A 133 4.94 5.46 -18.06
C SER A 133 4.31 4.64 -16.90
N VAL A 134 3.20 5.15 -16.37
CA VAL A 134 2.36 4.41 -15.39
C VAL A 134 1.90 3.07 -15.96
N HIS A 135 1.59 3.02 -17.25
CA HIS A 135 1.13 1.81 -17.92
C HIS A 135 2.24 0.74 -18.00
N GLU A 136 3.44 1.10 -18.45
CA GLU A 136 4.59 0.18 -18.53
C GLU A 136 4.94 -0.37 -17.14
N LEU A 137 4.98 0.50 -16.13
CA LEU A 137 5.27 0.09 -14.75
C LEU A 137 4.20 -0.83 -14.18
N ARG A 138 2.92 -0.62 -14.55
CA ARG A 138 1.83 -1.52 -14.19
C ARG A 138 1.98 -2.89 -14.84
N GLU A 139 2.35 -2.96 -16.10
CA GLU A 139 2.57 -4.24 -16.80
C GLU A 139 3.74 -5.02 -16.19
N GLU A 140 4.84 -4.33 -15.87
CA GLU A 140 5.98 -4.93 -15.16
C GLU A 140 5.55 -5.49 -13.80
N LEU A 141 4.77 -4.73 -13.01
CA LEU A 141 4.25 -5.19 -11.73
C LEU A 141 3.37 -6.44 -11.87
N VAL A 142 2.43 -6.44 -12.81
CA VAL A 142 1.52 -7.57 -13.07
C VAL A 142 2.31 -8.83 -13.42
N LYS A 143 3.29 -8.72 -14.31
CA LYS A 143 4.17 -9.84 -14.68
C LYS A 143 4.95 -10.35 -13.46
N THR A 144 5.53 -9.45 -12.66
CA THR A 144 6.28 -9.82 -11.46
C THR A 144 5.39 -10.53 -10.42
N ILE A 145 4.14 -10.08 -10.25
CA ILE A 145 3.17 -10.75 -9.36
C ILE A 145 2.85 -12.16 -9.88
N ASP A 146 2.61 -12.33 -11.19
CA ASP A 146 2.31 -13.63 -11.77
C ASP A 146 3.45 -14.63 -11.63
N GLU A 147 4.69 -14.18 -11.80
CA GLU A 147 5.89 -14.99 -11.59
C GLU A 147 6.05 -15.37 -10.11
N TYR A 148 5.88 -14.41 -9.21
CA TYR A 148 5.95 -14.64 -7.76
C TYR A 148 4.93 -15.68 -7.28
N LEU A 149 3.68 -15.58 -7.72
CA LEU A 149 2.62 -16.52 -7.32
C LEU A 149 2.87 -17.93 -7.84
N LYS A 150 3.39 -18.10 -9.05
CA LYS A 150 3.76 -19.42 -9.58
C LYS A 150 4.83 -20.09 -8.74
N GLU A 151 5.86 -19.33 -8.36
CA GLU A 151 6.95 -19.87 -7.53
C GLU A 151 6.46 -20.28 -6.12
N GLU A 152 5.52 -19.54 -5.55
CA GLU A 152 4.88 -19.89 -4.27
C GLU A 152 4.04 -21.18 -4.38
N GLU A 153 3.30 -21.35 -5.48
CA GLU A 153 2.52 -22.56 -5.76
C GLU A 153 3.44 -23.77 -5.92
N ASP A 154 4.52 -23.66 -6.72
CA ASP A 154 5.49 -24.74 -6.94
C ASP A 154 6.20 -25.16 -5.64
N GLN A 155 6.50 -24.21 -4.74
CA GLN A 155 7.11 -24.49 -3.43
C GLN A 155 6.13 -25.21 -2.48
N HIS A 156 4.84 -24.90 -2.56
CA HIS A 156 3.83 -25.57 -1.73
C HIS A 156 3.60 -27.02 -2.20
N GLU A 157 3.53 -27.26 -3.49
CA GLU A 157 3.38 -28.63 -4.04
C GLU A 157 4.60 -29.51 -3.73
N GLY A 158 5.82 -28.98 -3.84
CA GLY A 158 7.04 -29.71 -3.53
C GLY A 158 7.25 -30.06 -2.05
N ASN A 159 6.50 -29.46 -1.12
CA ASN A 159 6.53 -29.77 0.32
C ASN A 159 5.47 -30.77 0.77
N ILE A 160 4.49 -31.11 -0.06
CA ILE A 160 3.43 -32.09 0.26
C ILE A 160 3.91 -33.53 -0.03
N ASP A 161 4.93 -33.69 -0.89
CA ASP A 161 5.47 -34.98 -1.30
C ASP A 161 6.68 -35.46 -0.44
N LYS A 162 6.92 -34.86 0.70
CA LYS A 162 7.93 -35.28 1.69
C LYS A 162 7.29 -35.65 3.03
#